data_3f51644a5f139a9748627eaa7372b676
#
_entry.id   3f51644a5f139a9748627eaa7372b676
#
_cell.length_a   1.000
_cell.length_b   1.000
_cell.length_c   1.000
_cell.angle_alpha   90.00
_cell.angle_beta   90.00
_cell.angle_gamma   90.00
#
_symmetry.space_group_name_H-M   'P 1'
#
loop_
_entity.id
_entity.type
_entity.pdbx_description
1 polymer ?
#
loop_
_entity_poly.entity_id
_entity_poly.type
_entity_poly.pdbx_seq_one_letter_code
_entity_poly.pdbx_strand_id
1 'polypeptide(L)'
;MEGVEDIPDVVMAEGLPWDWETFPEYLDALARRPRDIDVACLLPHSPLRVWVMGERAIAREAATEDDLARMRAIAREAMDAGAIGFATSRLNIHRTKAGDLIPTFGADTHELIAITEALADAGTGVFQAVLDAPFETWESEMGRLIAVTRASGRPSTFTLGLVNHGRPNWEDALHLVDQARAEGLEIWPQVLPRPIGMVSGWALSTHPFCLCPSYQPLASLPLDQQLERLRDPAFRAQLIGEMPQEGHPLAMLTRIWDWMFPFGDPPQYEPSTENSIGALARTQGRTPEEVAYDVLMERDGTGMILNTLGNFHEGRLDALLGLMRREDTVTGLGDGGAHYSAICDASYPTFMLTWWVRDRDGERMSLAEAVKMLSSRPARVVGLEDRGLLRAGYKADLNVIDIDRLTLHAPVVRHDLPGGGRRLDQTASGYRATVISGQVIRRDDQPTALRPGQVVRGMQKARVAEML
;
A
#
# COMPACT_ATOMS: atom_id res chain seq x y z
N MET A 1 4.53 3.27 -13.23
CA MET A 1 4.02 1.93 -12.83
C MET A 1 5.19 1.00 -12.50
N GLU A 2 6.08 0.69 -13.45
CA GLU A 2 7.16 -0.29 -13.23
C GLU A 2 8.12 0.10 -12.10
N GLY A 3 8.54 1.34 -12.03
CA GLY A 3 9.51 1.79 -11.00
C GLY A 3 8.88 2.05 -9.62
N VAL A 4 7.68 2.61 -9.57
CA VAL A 4 7.01 2.93 -8.30
C VAL A 4 6.24 1.73 -7.77
N GLU A 5 5.47 1.05 -8.63
CA GLU A 5 4.51 0.02 -8.21
C GLU A 5 5.04 -1.41 -8.37
N ASP A 6 6.27 -1.58 -8.83
CA ASP A 6 6.89 -2.90 -9.10
C ASP A 6 6.01 -3.82 -9.99
N ILE A 7 5.33 -3.20 -10.99
CA ILE A 7 4.51 -3.93 -11.96
C ILE A 7 5.30 -4.08 -13.26
N PRO A 8 5.70 -5.30 -13.65
CA PRO A 8 6.46 -5.52 -14.88
C PRO A 8 5.73 -5.03 -16.14
N ASP A 9 6.45 -4.43 -17.09
CA ASP A 9 5.90 -3.92 -18.35
C ASP A 9 5.09 -4.98 -19.11
N VAL A 10 5.55 -6.23 -19.15
CA VAL A 10 4.86 -7.33 -19.81
C VAL A 10 3.48 -7.60 -19.21
N VAL A 11 3.33 -7.47 -17.88
CA VAL A 11 2.05 -7.64 -17.19
C VAL A 11 1.07 -6.56 -17.62
N MET A 12 1.53 -5.32 -17.76
CA MET A 12 0.70 -4.21 -18.21
C MET A 12 0.38 -4.31 -19.70
N ALA A 13 1.36 -4.62 -20.55
CA ALA A 13 1.21 -4.72 -21.98
C ALA A 13 0.21 -5.81 -22.41
N GLU A 14 0.30 -7.00 -21.78
CA GLU A 14 -0.60 -8.12 -22.09
C GLU A 14 -1.89 -8.11 -21.28
N GLY A 15 -1.87 -7.53 -20.07
CA GLY A 15 -3.00 -7.55 -19.13
C GLY A 15 -4.03 -6.44 -19.34
N LEU A 16 -3.65 -5.35 -20.00
CA LEU A 16 -4.52 -4.18 -20.20
C LEU A 16 -4.84 -3.95 -21.68
N PRO A 17 -6.10 -3.68 -22.05
CA PRO A 17 -6.49 -3.45 -23.43
C PRO A 17 -6.08 -2.07 -23.94
N TRP A 18 -5.75 -1.11 -23.05
CA TRP A 18 -5.42 0.28 -23.37
C TRP A 18 -6.48 0.96 -24.28
N ASP A 19 -7.78 0.70 -24.01
CA ASP A 19 -8.94 1.15 -24.77
C ASP A 19 -9.62 2.38 -24.16
N TRP A 20 -8.86 3.23 -23.49
CA TRP A 20 -9.29 4.50 -22.90
C TRP A 20 -8.18 5.56 -23.01
N GLU A 21 -8.58 6.83 -23.09
CA GLU A 21 -7.69 8.00 -23.05
C GLU A 21 -8.00 8.92 -21.88
N THR A 22 -9.28 9.13 -21.59
CA THR A 22 -9.77 10.00 -20.53
C THR A 22 -10.09 9.23 -19.26
N PHE A 23 -10.19 9.94 -18.12
CA PHE A 23 -10.59 9.30 -16.86
C PHE A 23 -12.03 8.75 -16.88
N PRO A 24 -13.03 9.44 -17.45
CA PRO A 24 -14.36 8.85 -17.66
C PRO A 24 -14.32 7.54 -18.44
N GLU A 25 -13.60 7.49 -19.56
CA GLU A 25 -13.43 6.27 -20.35
C GLU A 25 -12.73 5.15 -19.57
N TYR A 26 -11.75 5.49 -18.73
CA TYR A 26 -11.13 4.53 -17.82
C TYR A 26 -12.14 3.92 -16.85
N LEU A 27 -13.02 4.73 -16.25
CA LEU A 27 -14.09 4.21 -15.38
C LEU A 27 -15.06 3.31 -16.17
N ASP A 28 -15.37 3.63 -17.42
CA ASP A 28 -16.20 2.82 -18.30
C ASP A 28 -15.50 1.51 -18.68
N ALA A 29 -14.21 1.55 -19.01
CA ALA A 29 -13.39 0.37 -19.28
C ALA A 29 -13.34 -0.57 -18.07
N LEU A 30 -13.17 0.00 -16.87
CA LEU A 30 -13.32 -0.77 -15.64
C LEU A 30 -14.73 -1.37 -15.51
N ALA A 31 -15.79 -0.60 -15.74
CA ALA A 31 -17.16 -1.07 -15.57
C ALA A 31 -17.53 -2.24 -16.50
N ARG A 32 -16.92 -2.33 -17.68
CA ARG A 32 -17.13 -3.45 -18.61
C ARG A 32 -16.53 -4.78 -18.12
N ARG A 33 -15.59 -4.75 -17.17
CA ARG A 33 -14.90 -5.97 -16.69
C ARG A 33 -15.63 -6.58 -15.49
N PRO A 34 -15.96 -7.89 -15.52
CA PRO A 34 -16.56 -8.55 -14.36
C PRO A 34 -15.58 -8.59 -13.19
N ARG A 35 -16.08 -8.34 -12.00
CA ARG A 35 -15.32 -8.36 -10.74
C ARG A 35 -16.14 -8.90 -9.61
N ASP A 36 -15.48 -9.43 -8.61
CA ASP A 36 -16.14 -10.00 -7.44
C ASP A 36 -16.42 -8.94 -6.35
N ILE A 37 -15.59 -7.89 -6.24
CA ILE A 37 -15.75 -6.80 -5.26
C ILE A 37 -15.97 -5.46 -5.93
N ASP A 38 -16.56 -4.52 -5.21
CA ASP A 38 -16.65 -3.12 -5.65
C ASP A 38 -15.28 -2.46 -5.67
N VAL A 39 -15.10 -1.54 -6.61
CA VAL A 39 -13.93 -0.67 -6.71
C VAL A 39 -14.37 0.78 -6.92
N ALA A 40 -13.62 1.72 -6.34
CA ALA A 40 -13.78 3.15 -6.58
C ALA A 40 -12.41 3.74 -6.91
N CYS A 41 -12.37 4.82 -7.68
CA CYS A 41 -11.12 5.37 -8.19
C CYS A 41 -10.95 6.83 -7.78
N LEU A 42 -9.70 7.17 -7.41
CA LEU A 42 -9.21 8.54 -7.29
C LEU A 42 -8.57 8.95 -8.62
N LEU A 43 -8.72 10.20 -9.02
CA LEU A 43 -7.97 10.77 -10.14
C LEU A 43 -6.47 10.85 -9.75
N PRO A 44 -5.55 10.20 -10.48
CA PRO A 44 -4.14 10.22 -10.14
C PRO A 44 -3.41 11.44 -10.73
N HIS A 45 -2.58 12.10 -9.92
CA HIS A 45 -1.90 13.34 -10.27
C HIS A 45 -0.86 13.19 -11.40
N SER A 46 0.03 12.19 -11.32
CA SER A 46 1.09 12.03 -12.32
C SER A 46 0.56 11.86 -13.75
N PRO A 47 -0.42 10.99 -14.03
CA PRO A 47 -1.06 10.91 -15.34
C PRO A 47 -1.74 12.21 -15.77
N LEU A 48 -2.46 12.89 -14.87
CA LEU A 48 -3.08 14.18 -15.15
C LEU A 48 -2.05 15.22 -15.59
N ARG A 49 -0.97 15.32 -14.85
CA ARG A 49 0.11 16.28 -15.11
C ARG A 49 0.81 16.00 -16.45
N VAL A 50 1.11 14.74 -16.74
CA VAL A 50 1.72 14.33 -18.01
C VAL A 50 0.75 14.55 -19.18
N TRP A 51 -0.53 14.28 -19.01
CA TRP A 51 -1.54 14.54 -20.04
C TRP A 51 -1.65 16.02 -20.44
N VAL A 52 -1.55 16.91 -19.45
CA VAL A 52 -1.69 18.36 -19.70
C VAL A 52 -0.38 18.98 -20.19
N MET A 53 0.76 18.63 -19.61
CA MET A 53 2.04 19.31 -19.79
C MET A 53 3.02 18.53 -20.69
N GLY A 54 2.79 17.24 -20.96
CA GLY A 54 3.71 16.40 -21.74
C GLY A 54 5.10 16.31 -21.15
N GLU A 55 6.12 16.50 -21.99
CA GLU A 55 7.55 16.45 -21.59
C GLU A 55 7.91 17.45 -20.48
N ARG A 56 7.20 18.56 -20.38
CA ARG A 56 7.38 19.55 -19.30
C ARG A 56 7.05 18.94 -17.94
N ALA A 57 6.04 18.06 -17.86
CA ALA A 57 5.72 17.33 -16.63
C ALA A 57 6.83 16.35 -16.25
N ILE A 58 7.39 15.64 -17.23
CA ILE A 58 8.52 14.71 -17.04
C ILE A 58 9.75 15.48 -16.57
N ALA A 59 10.03 16.65 -17.14
CA ALA A 59 11.07 17.57 -16.71
C ALA A 59 10.78 18.24 -15.35
N ARG A 60 9.59 18.05 -14.80
CA ARG A 60 9.12 18.65 -13.54
C ARG A 60 9.13 20.20 -13.56
N GLU A 61 8.87 20.79 -14.73
CA GLU A 61 8.66 22.23 -14.84
C GLU A 61 7.43 22.69 -14.04
N ALA A 62 7.40 23.92 -13.59
CA ALA A 62 6.23 24.50 -12.97
C ALA A 62 5.04 24.56 -13.96
N ALA A 63 3.83 24.28 -13.48
CA ALA A 63 2.63 24.44 -14.28
C ALA A 63 2.34 25.93 -14.51
N THR A 64 1.92 26.28 -15.71
CA THR A 64 1.41 27.62 -16.05
C THR A 64 -0.04 27.77 -15.63
N GLU A 65 -0.59 28.99 -15.60
CA GLU A 65 -2.01 29.23 -15.33
C GLU A 65 -2.93 28.50 -16.30
N ASP A 66 -2.53 28.37 -17.58
CA ASP A 66 -3.27 27.59 -18.58
C ASP A 66 -3.24 26.09 -18.26
N ASP A 67 -2.09 25.57 -17.82
CA ASP A 67 -1.97 24.17 -17.37
C ASP A 67 -2.87 23.91 -16.16
N LEU A 68 -2.87 24.82 -15.17
CA LEU A 68 -3.71 24.73 -13.97
C LEU A 68 -5.20 24.74 -14.32
N ALA A 69 -5.62 25.65 -15.20
CA ALA A 69 -7.00 25.71 -15.66
C ALA A 69 -7.43 24.41 -16.36
N ARG A 70 -6.55 23.81 -17.19
CA ARG A 70 -6.81 22.54 -17.87
C ARG A 70 -6.85 21.36 -16.89
N MET A 71 -5.93 21.28 -15.91
CA MET A 71 -5.93 20.26 -14.88
C MET A 71 -7.22 20.32 -14.04
N ARG A 72 -7.64 21.53 -13.62
CA ARG A 72 -8.90 21.73 -12.91
C ARG A 72 -10.12 21.26 -13.73
N ALA A 73 -10.17 21.60 -15.02
CA ALA A 73 -11.25 21.17 -15.90
C ALA A 73 -11.35 19.64 -16.02
N ILE A 74 -10.22 18.96 -16.21
CA ILE A 74 -10.16 17.49 -16.26
C ILE A 74 -10.53 16.87 -14.92
N ALA A 75 -10.06 17.46 -13.80
CA ALA A 75 -10.43 17.01 -12.47
C ALA A 75 -11.94 17.16 -12.23
N ARG A 76 -12.55 18.25 -12.70
CA ARG A 76 -14.02 18.44 -12.64
C ARG A 76 -14.74 17.37 -13.45
N GLU A 77 -14.32 17.11 -14.68
CA GLU A 77 -14.87 16.04 -15.53
C GLU A 77 -14.76 14.66 -14.85
N ALA A 78 -13.60 14.37 -14.21
CA ALA A 78 -13.40 13.14 -13.47
C ALA A 78 -14.36 13.01 -12.28
N MET A 79 -14.59 14.09 -11.53
CA MET A 79 -15.56 14.12 -10.43
C MET A 79 -17.00 13.90 -10.94
N ASP A 80 -17.37 14.54 -12.03
CA ASP A 80 -18.69 14.38 -12.66
C ASP A 80 -18.90 12.96 -13.20
N ALA A 81 -17.84 12.30 -13.67
CA ALA A 81 -17.87 10.89 -14.09
C ALA A 81 -17.93 9.90 -12.93
N GLY A 82 -17.64 10.34 -11.71
CA GLY A 82 -17.74 9.53 -10.50
C GLY A 82 -16.42 9.17 -9.82
N ALA A 83 -15.34 9.94 -10.02
CA ALA A 83 -14.18 9.85 -9.15
C ALA A 83 -14.59 10.10 -7.70
N ILE A 84 -13.96 9.38 -6.76
CA ILE A 84 -14.19 9.62 -5.32
C ILE A 84 -13.19 10.64 -4.74
N GLY A 85 -12.40 11.28 -5.57
CA GLY A 85 -11.44 12.31 -5.19
C GLY A 85 -10.21 12.35 -6.07
N PHE A 86 -9.14 12.92 -5.53
CA PHE A 86 -7.87 13.16 -6.21
C PHE A 86 -6.70 12.67 -5.35
N ALA A 87 -5.69 12.06 -5.95
CA ALA A 87 -4.53 11.53 -5.24
C ALA A 87 -3.19 12.01 -5.81
N THR A 88 -2.24 12.30 -4.93
CA THR A 88 -0.86 12.66 -5.29
C THR A 88 0.17 11.92 -4.46
N SER A 89 1.37 11.79 -5.01
CA SER A 89 2.57 11.43 -4.26
C SER A 89 3.63 12.51 -4.40
N ARG A 90 4.29 12.80 -3.28
CA ARG A 90 5.41 13.72 -3.17
C ARG A 90 6.68 13.03 -2.69
N LEU A 91 6.62 11.72 -2.47
CA LEU A 91 7.67 10.95 -1.82
C LEU A 91 8.92 10.79 -2.70
N ASN A 92 10.08 11.17 -2.21
CA ASN A 92 11.37 11.16 -2.92
C ASN A 92 11.81 9.78 -3.41
N ILE A 93 11.43 8.71 -2.71
CA ILE A 93 11.76 7.34 -3.13
C ILE A 93 10.84 6.81 -4.24
N HIS A 94 9.76 7.52 -4.58
CA HIS A 94 8.96 7.20 -5.75
C HIS A 94 9.68 7.65 -7.01
N ARG A 95 10.25 6.69 -7.71
CA ARG A 95 11.09 6.92 -8.89
C ARG A 95 10.67 6.04 -10.05
N THR A 96 11.02 6.49 -11.26
CA THR A 96 10.90 5.65 -12.45
C THR A 96 11.90 4.48 -12.36
N LYS A 97 11.75 3.50 -13.24
CA LYS A 97 12.73 2.40 -13.39
C LYS A 97 14.15 2.91 -13.71
N ALA A 98 14.25 4.05 -14.40
CA ALA A 98 15.55 4.70 -14.70
C ALA A 98 16.14 5.44 -13.50
N GLY A 99 15.43 5.53 -12.37
CA GLY A 99 15.84 6.23 -11.16
C GLY A 99 15.45 7.71 -11.10
N ASP A 100 14.76 8.23 -12.13
CA ASP A 100 14.27 9.62 -12.14
C ASP A 100 13.11 9.81 -11.17
N LEU A 101 13.01 11.00 -10.59
CA LEU A 101 11.88 11.40 -9.77
C LEU A 101 10.57 11.44 -10.59
N ILE A 102 9.47 11.05 -9.97
CA ILE A 102 8.15 11.08 -10.61
C ILE A 102 7.71 12.50 -11.01
N PRO A 103 6.83 12.65 -12.01
CA PRO A 103 6.39 13.97 -12.51
C PRO A 103 5.77 14.90 -11.45
N THR A 104 5.20 14.36 -10.38
CA THR A 104 4.57 15.14 -9.31
C THR A 104 5.52 15.53 -8.18
N PHE A 105 6.75 15.03 -8.18
CA PHE A 105 7.73 15.45 -7.20
C PHE A 105 8.09 16.92 -7.42
N GLY A 106 7.91 17.73 -6.38
CA GLY A 106 8.14 19.17 -6.46
C GLY A 106 6.97 19.99 -7.00
N ALA A 107 5.82 19.37 -7.37
CA ALA A 107 4.61 20.12 -7.68
C ALA A 107 4.25 21.03 -6.51
N ASP A 108 3.97 22.31 -6.78
CA ASP A 108 3.75 23.28 -5.72
C ASP A 108 2.34 23.21 -5.12
N THR A 109 2.14 23.94 -4.03
CA THR A 109 0.85 23.96 -3.34
C THR A 109 -0.25 24.60 -4.18
N HIS A 110 0.08 25.56 -5.04
CA HIS A 110 -0.88 26.24 -5.91
C HIS A 110 -1.46 25.27 -6.95
N GLU A 111 -0.64 24.39 -7.55
CA GLU A 111 -1.08 23.34 -8.45
C GLU A 111 -2.07 22.38 -7.75
N LEU A 112 -1.74 21.92 -6.54
CA LEU A 112 -2.63 21.05 -5.77
C LEU A 112 -3.96 21.74 -5.42
N ILE A 113 -3.93 23.02 -5.04
CA ILE A 113 -5.13 23.82 -4.75
C ILE A 113 -5.98 23.93 -6.02
N ALA A 114 -5.41 24.31 -7.16
CA ALA A 114 -6.14 24.47 -8.41
C ALA A 114 -6.87 23.19 -8.82
N ILE A 115 -6.24 22.01 -8.66
CA ILE A 115 -6.86 20.73 -8.97
C ILE A 115 -7.97 20.40 -7.95
N THR A 116 -7.72 20.62 -6.66
CA THR A 116 -8.70 20.26 -5.61
C THR A 116 -9.88 21.23 -5.51
N GLU A 117 -9.81 22.41 -6.12
CA GLU A 117 -10.98 23.27 -6.32
C GLU A 117 -12.09 22.56 -7.14
N ALA A 118 -11.72 21.61 -8.01
CA ALA A 118 -12.73 20.78 -8.70
C ALA A 118 -13.55 19.90 -7.74
N LEU A 119 -12.95 19.48 -6.61
CA LEU A 119 -13.63 18.74 -5.55
C LEU A 119 -14.57 19.67 -4.77
N ALA A 120 -14.12 20.90 -4.51
CA ALA A 120 -14.95 21.96 -3.90
C ALA A 120 -16.19 22.27 -4.77
N ASP A 121 -15.98 22.50 -6.05
CA ASP A 121 -17.04 22.74 -7.04
C ASP A 121 -18.04 21.59 -7.14
N ALA A 122 -17.56 20.35 -7.02
CA ALA A 122 -18.40 19.14 -6.98
C ALA A 122 -19.12 18.95 -5.62
N GLY A 123 -18.67 19.60 -4.57
CA GLY A 123 -19.15 19.42 -3.19
C GLY A 123 -18.91 18.03 -2.61
N THR A 124 -18.00 17.25 -3.21
CA THR A 124 -17.74 15.85 -2.88
C THR A 124 -16.27 15.49 -3.11
N GLY A 125 -15.87 14.31 -2.64
CA GLY A 125 -14.54 13.74 -2.86
C GLY A 125 -13.57 13.97 -1.71
N VAL A 126 -12.46 13.21 -1.72
CA VAL A 126 -11.37 13.26 -0.76
C VAL A 126 -10.05 13.56 -1.48
N PHE A 127 -9.20 14.36 -0.88
CA PHE A 127 -7.80 14.53 -1.32
C PHE A 127 -6.91 13.54 -0.58
N GLN A 128 -6.10 12.76 -1.31
CA GLN A 128 -5.15 11.81 -0.73
C GLN A 128 -3.72 12.18 -1.11
N ALA A 129 -2.80 12.14 -0.16
CA ALA A 129 -1.39 12.44 -0.39
C ALA A 129 -0.45 11.43 0.25
N VAL A 130 0.61 11.07 -0.46
CA VAL A 130 1.82 10.49 0.12
C VAL A 130 2.82 11.63 0.27
N LEU A 131 3.15 11.99 1.52
CA LEU A 131 4.00 13.12 1.87
C LEU A 131 5.48 12.71 1.85
N ASP A 132 6.37 13.67 1.67
CA ASP A 132 7.84 13.47 1.69
C ASP A 132 8.43 13.60 3.10
N ALA A 133 7.64 13.40 4.13
CA ALA A 133 8.03 13.59 5.53
C ALA A 133 9.29 12.83 5.99
N PRO A 134 9.66 11.66 5.43
CA PRO A 134 10.95 11.03 5.73
C PRO A 134 12.17 11.86 5.32
N PHE A 135 12.03 12.79 4.38
CA PHE A 135 13.12 13.60 3.79
C PHE A 135 12.92 15.10 4.01
N GLU A 136 11.68 15.53 4.25
CA GLU A 136 11.27 16.89 4.56
C GLU A 136 10.78 16.99 6.02
N THR A 137 10.46 18.20 6.49
CA THR A 137 9.85 18.37 7.82
C THR A 137 8.34 18.16 7.78
N TRP A 138 7.77 17.69 8.88
CA TRP A 138 6.32 17.58 9.02
C TRP A 138 5.64 18.95 8.88
N GLU A 139 6.22 20.02 9.39
CA GLU A 139 5.68 21.37 9.27
C GLU A 139 5.55 21.80 7.79
N SER A 140 6.54 21.50 6.95
CA SER A 140 6.52 21.83 5.53
C SER A 140 5.44 21.03 4.80
N GLU A 141 5.44 19.73 4.91
CA GLU A 141 4.52 18.85 4.18
C GLU A 141 3.08 18.94 4.70
N MET A 142 2.88 18.99 6.01
CA MET A 142 1.56 19.20 6.61
C MET A 142 1.02 20.60 6.33
N GLY A 143 1.88 21.62 6.29
CA GLY A 143 1.49 22.98 5.88
C GLY A 143 0.85 23.02 4.50
N ARG A 144 1.40 22.26 3.53
CA ARG A 144 0.83 22.09 2.18
C ARG A 144 -0.53 21.37 2.22
N LEU A 145 -0.59 20.22 2.93
CA LEU A 145 -1.83 19.45 3.08
C LEU A 145 -2.94 20.28 3.71
N ILE A 146 -2.63 21.03 4.78
CA ILE A 146 -3.57 21.92 5.47
C ILE A 146 -4.05 23.05 4.55
N ALA A 147 -3.15 23.64 3.77
CA ALA A 147 -3.52 24.69 2.80
C ALA A 147 -4.49 24.16 1.74
N VAL A 148 -4.22 22.98 1.17
CA VAL A 148 -5.11 22.32 0.20
C VAL A 148 -6.45 21.96 0.83
N THR A 149 -6.46 21.39 2.04
CA THR A 149 -7.69 21.05 2.76
C THR A 149 -8.55 22.28 3.03
N ARG A 150 -7.92 23.37 3.44
CA ARG A 150 -8.60 24.65 3.71
C ARG A 150 -9.19 25.26 2.44
N ALA A 151 -8.44 25.27 1.33
CA ALA A 151 -8.88 25.82 0.06
C ALA A 151 -10.04 25.02 -0.55
N SER A 152 -9.96 23.71 -0.53
CA SER A 152 -10.99 22.83 -1.08
C SER A 152 -12.23 22.68 -0.17
N GLY A 153 -12.08 22.88 1.14
CA GLY A 153 -13.12 22.55 2.12
C GLY A 153 -13.51 21.06 2.12
N ARG A 154 -12.64 20.19 1.59
CA ARG A 154 -12.89 18.74 1.47
C ARG A 154 -11.98 17.95 2.40
N PRO A 155 -12.41 16.76 2.85
CA PRO A 155 -11.56 15.88 3.64
C PRO A 155 -10.25 15.57 2.92
N SER A 156 -9.16 15.51 3.68
CA SER A 156 -7.86 15.05 3.18
C SER A 156 -7.37 13.85 3.98
N THR A 157 -6.65 12.96 3.29
CA THR A 157 -5.97 11.83 3.92
C THR A 157 -4.49 11.83 3.52
N PHE A 158 -3.64 11.30 4.37
CA PHE A 158 -2.23 11.14 4.04
C PHE A 158 -1.67 9.88 4.68
N THR A 159 -0.63 9.31 4.06
CA THR A 159 0.08 8.15 4.61
C THR A 159 0.85 8.56 5.86
N LEU A 160 0.52 7.96 7.00
CA LEU A 160 1.25 8.11 8.24
C LEU A 160 1.94 6.79 8.60
N GLY A 161 3.26 6.77 8.40
CA GLY A 161 4.13 5.69 8.88
C GLY A 161 4.92 6.13 10.10
N LEU A 162 5.09 5.22 11.06
CA LEU A 162 5.99 5.43 12.18
C LEU A 162 7.38 4.95 11.77
N VAL A 163 8.40 5.78 11.98
CA VAL A 163 9.78 5.32 11.83
C VAL A 163 10.13 4.34 12.96
N ASN A 164 10.96 3.35 12.67
CA ASN A 164 11.33 2.33 13.66
C ASN A 164 12.16 2.94 14.80
N HIS A 165 13.00 3.91 14.50
CA HIS A 165 13.75 4.69 15.47
C HIS A 165 14.22 6.02 14.88
N GLY A 166 14.48 7.01 15.72
CA GLY A 166 14.98 8.31 15.28
C GLY A 166 13.86 9.27 14.81
N ARG A 167 14.25 10.23 13.98
CA ARG A 167 13.34 11.25 13.39
C ARG A 167 13.11 10.97 11.90
N PRO A 168 12.03 11.46 11.28
CA PRO A 168 11.03 12.40 11.79
C PRO A 168 10.11 11.79 12.83
N ASN A 169 9.73 12.62 13.81
CA ASN A 169 8.80 12.22 14.86
C ASN A 169 7.35 12.29 14.32
N TRP A 170 6.68 11.16 14.21
CA TRP A 170 5.28 11.07 13.77
C TRP A 170 4.29 11.79 14.73
N GLU A 171 4.68 12.01 15.97
CA GLU A 171 3.91 12.79 16.96
C GLU A 171 3.79 14.26 16.56
N ASP A 172 4.81 14.81 15.89
CA ASP A 172 4.75 16.17 15.34
C ASP A 172 3.65 16.28 14.27
N ALA A 173 3.52 15.27 13.41
CA ALA A 173 2.42 15.21 12.44
C ALA A 173 1.06 15.18 13.11
N LEU A 174 0.89 14.39 14.17
CA LEU A 174 -0.38 14.32 14.91
C LEU A 174 -0.71 15.64 15.60
N HIS A 175 0.28 16.33 16.14
CA HIS A 175 0.08 17.65 16.73
C HIS A 175 -0.45 18.65 15.68
N LEU A 176 0.10 18.65 14.48
CA LEU A 176 -0.38 19.48 13.38
C LEU A 176 -1.80 19.08 12.91
N VAL A 177 -2.10 17.79 12.91
CA VAL A 177 -3.47 17.29 12.65
C VAL A 177 -4.44 17.81 13.72
N ASP A 178 -4.08 17.73 15.00
CA ASP A 178 -4.93 18.19 16.11
C ASP A 178 -5.22 19.70 15.99
N GLN A 179 -4.20 20.49 15.64
CA GLN A 179 -4.37 21.93 15.39
C GLN A 179 -5.33 22.20 14.22
N ALA A 180 -5.12 21.56 13.08
CA ALA A 180 -5.96 21.72 11.89
C ALA A 180 -7.41 21.30 12.16
N ARG A 181 -7.62 20.22 12.89
CA ARG A 181 -8.96 19.77 13.28
C ARG A 181 -9.65 20.71 14.25
N ALA A 182 -8.91 21.37 15.15
CA ALA A 182 -9.46 22.41 16.01
C ALA A 182 -9.97 23.63 15.21
N GLU A 183 -9.42 23.87 14.02
CA GLU A 183 -9.93 24.84 13.04
C GLU A 183 -11.12 24.33 12.21
N GLY A 184 -11.56 23.09 12.41
CA GLY A 184 -12.66 22.48 11.67
C GLY A 184 -12.26 21.78 10.35
N LEU A 185 -10.96 21.61 10.09
CA LEU A 185 -10.48 20.89 8.90
C LEU A 185 -10.55 19.38 9.10
N GLU A 186 -11.05 18.66 8.11
CA GLU A 186 -11.11 17.19 8.13
C GLU A 186 -9.84 16.58 7.55
N ILE A 187 -8.89 16.22 8.41
CA ILE A 187 -7.64 15.53 8.03
C ILE A 187 -7.61 14.17 8.70
N TRP A 188 -7.33 13.12 7.90
CA TRP A 188 -7.35 11.72 8.31
C TRP A 188 -6.02 11.05 7.99
N PRO A 189 -5.09 10.89 8.97
CA PRO A 189 -3.93 10.03 8.80
C PRO A 189 -4.34 8.60 8.44
N GLN A 190 -3.77 8.05 7.36
CA GLN A 190 -3.94 6.64 7.00
C GLN A 190 -2.85 5.80 7.65
N VAL A 191 -3.23 4.74 8.30
CA VAL A 191 -2.34 3.87 9.07
C VAL A 191 -2.47 2.43 8.56
N LEU A 192 -1.34 1.81 8.19
CA LEU A 192 -1.28 0.37 7.95
C LEU A 192 -1.23 -0.34 9.31
N PRO A 193 -2.13 -1.28 9.63
CA PRO A 193 -2.20 -1.91 10.95
C PRO A 193 -1.14 -3.00 11.19
N ARG A 194 -0.05 -3.01 10.44
CA ARG A 194 1.11 -3.90 10.57
C ARG A 194 2.40 -3.18 10.16
N PRO A 195 3.59 -3.77 10.32
CA PRO A 195 4.82 -3.15 9.85
C PRO A 195 4.73 -2.76 8.37
N ILE A 196 5.12 -1.53 8.05
CA ILE A 196 5.41 -1.12 6.68
C ILE A 196 6.74 -1.76 6.31
N GLY A 197 6.79 -2.50 5.22
CA GLY A 197 8.01 -3.20 4.87
C GLY A 197 7.94 -3.93 3.54
N MET A 198 8.92 -4.80 3.35
CA MET A 198 9.07 -5.59 2.14
C MET A 198 9.39 -7.03 2.51
N VAL A 199 8.98 -7.96 1.67
CA VAL A 199 9.39 -9.36 1.76
C VAL A 199 10.52 -9.60 0.76
N SER A 200 11.64 -10.11 1.25
CA SER A 200 12.81 -10.47 0.45
C SER A 200 12.86 -11.98 0.20
N GLY A 201 13.29 -12.37 -1.00
CA GLY A 201 13.44 -13.77 -1.41
C GLY A 201 14.13 -13.89 -2.75
N TRP A 202 14.76 -15.06 -3.07
CA TRP A 202 15.40 -15.25 -4.36
C TRP A 202 14.45 -15.09 -5.56
N ALA A 203 13.20 -15.44 -5.39
CA ALA A 203 12.16 -15.30 -6.42
C ALA A 203 11.45 -13.93 -6.37
N LEU A 204 11.94 -12.95 -5.60
CA LEU A 204 11.31 -11.65 -5.40
C LEU A 204 12.16 -10.52 -5.99
N SER A 205 11.64 -9.30 -6.00
CA SER A 205 12.33 -8.12 -6.55
C SER A 205 13.53 -7.71 -5.70
N THR A 206 13.49 -7.99 -4.40
CA THR A 206 14.52 -7.55 -3.46
C THR A 206 15.00 -8.68 -2.57
N HIS A 207 16.28 -8.65 -2.26
CA HIS A 207 16.94 -9.46 -1.23
C HIS A 207 18.34 -8.89 -0.94
N PRO A 208 19.04 -9.28 0.15
CA PRO A 208 20.34 -8.70 0.54
C PRO A 208 21.44 -8.74 -0.52
N PHE A 209 21.29 -9.58 -1.52
CA PHE A 209 22.29 -9.82 -2.57
C PHE A 209 21.87 -9.31 -3.95
N CYS A 210 20.66 -8.74 -4.09
CA CYS A 210 20.12 -8.37 -5.40
C CYS A 210 20.94 -7.30 -6.14
N LEU A 211 21.73 -6.50 -5.41
CA LEU A 211 22.61 -5.48 -5.95
C LEU A 211 24.09 -5.90 -5.97
N CYS A 212 24.39 -7.15 -5.67
CA CYS A 212 25.77 -7.67 -5.74
C CYS A 212 26.16 -7.97 -7.18
N PRO A 213 27.37 -7.57 -7.63
CA PRO A 213 27.83 -7.76 -9.01
C PRO A 213 27.74 -9.22 -9.50
N SER A 214 28.10 -10.17 -8.66
CA SER A 214 28.03 -11.60 -9.00
C SER A 214 26.60 -12.14 -9.14
N TYR A 215 25.62 -11.50 -8.47
CA TYR A 215 24.22 -11.92 -8.59
C TYR A 215 23.53 -11.35 -9.84
N GLN A 216 23.91 -10.18 -10.30
CA GLN A 216 23.26 -9.49 -11.42
C GLN A 216 23.04 -10.37 -12.67
N PRO A 217 24.00 -11.20 -13.11
CA PRO A 217 23.79 -12.09 -14.24
C PRO A 217 22.72 -13.18 -13.99
N LEU A 218 22.46 -13.52 -12.72
CA LEU A 218 21.49 -14.52 -12.34
C LEU A 218 20.06 -13.98 -12.24
N ALA A 219 19.91 -12.67 -12.01
CA ALA A 219 18.62 -12.04 -11.69
C ALA A 219 17.51 -12.28 -12.75
N SER A 220 17.89 -12.47 -14.01
CA SER A 220 16.97 -12.73 -15.12
C SER A 220 16.73 -14.22 -15.40
N LEU A 221 17.44 -15.12 -14.72
CA LEU A 221 17.28 -16.57 -14.91
C LEU A 221 16.05 -17.11 -14.15
N PRO A 222 15.44 -18.21 -14.60
CA PRO A 222 14.49 -18.97 -13.82
C PRO A 222 15.07 -19.38 -12.45
N LEU A 223 14.21 -19.46 -11.42
CA LEU A 223 14.65 -19.71 -10.04
C LEU A 223 15.45 -21.02 -9.89
N ASP A 224 15.07 -22.07 -10.57
CA ASP A 224 15.78 -23.37 -10.56
C ASP A 224 17.24 -23.23 -11.02
N GLN A 225 17.48 -22.47 -12.08
CA GLN A 225 18.84 -22.18 -12.58
C GLN A 225 19.61 -21.25 -11.63
N GLN A 226 18.95 -20.26 -11.02
CA GLN A 226 19.57 -19.45 -9.98
C GLN A 226 20.01 -20.34 -8.81
N LEU A 227 19.14 -21.23 -8.32
CA LEU A 227 19.40 -22.10 -7.18
C LEU A 227 20.52 -23.12 -7.46
N GLU A 228 20.65 -23.60 -8.68
CA GLU A 228 21.80 -24.44 -9.07
C GLU A 228 23.12 -23.71 -8.81
N ARG A 229 23.21 -22.43 -9.20
CA ARG A 229 24.39 -21.60 -8.98
C ARG A 229 24.56 -21.19 -7.53
N LEU A 230 23.48 -20.86 -6.84
CA LEU A 230 23.48 -20.48 -5.42
C LEU A 230 23.88 -21.64 -4.49
N ARG A 231 23.71 -22.90 -4.89
CA ARG A 231 24.16 -24.07 -4.13
C ARG A 231 25.66 -24.34 -4.25
N ASP A 232 26.36 -23.71 -5.18
CA ASP A 232 27.82 -23.83 -5.32
C ASP A 232 28.52 -23.16 -4.13
N PRO A 233 29.31 -23.87 -3.30
CA PRO A 233 29.98 -23.30 -2.14
C PRO A 233 30.95 -22.16 -2.47
N ALA A 234 31.62 -22.22 -3.62
CA ALA A 234 32.54 -21.17 -4.04
C ALA A 234 31.78 -19.90 -4.40
N PHE A 235 30.66 -20.03 -5.12
CA PHE A 235 29.80 -18.90 -5.44
C PHE A 235 29.14 -18.29 -4.19
N ARG A 236 28.69 -19.14 -3.26
CA ARG A 236 28.17 -18.71 -1.96
C ARG A 236 29.19 -17.85 -1.21
N ALA A 237 30.44 -18.34 -1.10
CA ALA A 237 31.51 -17.61 -0.40
C ALA A 237 31.82 -16.27 -1.08
N GLN A 238 31.83 -16.23 -2.41
CA GLN A 238 31.99 -15.01 -3.20
C GLN A 238 30.86 -14.01 -2.91
N LEU A 239 29.61 -14.43 -3.03
CA LEU A 239 28.43 -13.57 -2.91
C LEU A 239 28.28 -12.98 -1.50
N ILE A 240 28.56 -13.77 -0.46
CA ILE A 240 28.55 -13.33 0.95
C ILE A 240 29.62 -12.25 1.17
N GLY A 241 30.78 -12.36 0.53
CA GLY A 241 31.86 -11.38 0.64
C GLY A 241 31.67 -10.10 -0.16
N GLU A 242 30.64 -10.02 -1.03
CA GLU A 242 30.43 -8.86 -1.88
C GLU A 242 29.59 -7.77 -1.20
N MET A 243 29.94 -6.52 -1.53
CA MET A 243 29.13 -5.36 -1.20
C MET A 243 28.14 -5.07 -2.33
N PRO A 244 26.91 -4.60 -2.01
CA PRO A 244 25.99 -4.08 -3.01
C PRO A 244 26.61 -2.94 -3.81
N GLN A 245 26.19 -2.77 -5.06
CA GLN A 245 26.62 -1.67 -5.90
C GLN A 245 26.35 -0.33 -5.22
N GLU A 246 27.38 0.51 -5.10
CA GLU A 246 27.27 1.84 -4.51
C GLU A 246 26.37 2.78 -5.34
N GLY A 247 25.71 3.70 -4.65
CA GLY A 247 24.88 4.75 -5.28
C GLY A 247 23.49 4.30 -5.73
N HIS A 248 23.14 3.03 -5.60
CA HIS A 248 21.77 2.59 -5.90
C HIS A 248 20.79 3.02 -4.78
N PRO A 249 19.65 3.67 -5.10
CA PRO A 249 18.72 4.20 -4.08
C PRO A 249 18.23 3.15 -3.07
N LEU A 250 18.08 1.89 -3.50
CA LEU A 250 17.63 0.80 -2.65
C LEU A 250 18.75 0.13 -1.84
N ALA A 251 20.03 0.47 -2.06
CA ALA A 251 21.15 -0.21 -1.39
C ALA A 251 21.05 -0.16 0.13
N MET A 252 20.59 0.99 0.67
CA MET A 252 20.39 1.17 2.11
C MET A 252 19.29 0.28 2.69
N LEU A 253 18.34 -0.19 1.89
CA LEU A 253 17.20 -1.00 2.34
C LEU A 253 17.47 -2.51 2.24
N THR A 254 18.52 -2.93 1.52
CA THR A 254 18.79 -4.35 1.29
C THR A 254 19.52 -5.01 2.46
N ARG A 255 20.18 -4.25 3.34
CA ARG A 255 21.01 -4.77 4.45
C ARG A 255 20.78 -4.04 5.77
N ILE A 256 19.54 -3.79 6.12
CA ILE A 256 19.13 -3.24 7.43
C ILE A 256 19.01 -4.35 8.49
N TRP A 257 20.09 -5.07 8.73
CA TRP A 257 20.17 -6.35 9.43
C TRP A 257 19.40 -6.46 10.74
N ASP A 258 19.35 -5.39 11.52
CA ASP A 258 18.61 -5.37 12.80
C ASP A 258 17.10 -5.18 12.62
N TRP A 259 16.64 -4.88 11.38
CA TRP A 259 15.25 -4.72 10.99
C TRP A 259 14.80 -5.74 9.92
N MET A 260 15.59 -6.79 9.74
CA MET A 260 15.34 -7.93 8.86
C MET A 260 15.13 -9.19 9.68
N PHE A 261 14.06 -9.91 9.43
CA PHE A 261 13.66 -11.06 10.23
C PHE A 261 13.35 -12.27 9.34
N PRO A 262 13.73 -13.50 9.70
CA PRO A 262 13.26 -14.68 9.02
C PRO A 262 11.72 -14.69 9.00
N PHE A 263 11.16 -14.81 7.81
CA PHE A 263 9.70 -14.77 7.64
C PHE A 263 9.17 -16.19 7.51
N GLY A 264 8.78 -16.73 8.66
CA GLY A 264 8.43 -18.13 8.82
C GLY A 264 7.03 -18.50 8.35
N ASP A 265 6.63 -19.71 8.71
CA ASP A 265 5.28 -20.25 8.58
C ASP A 265 4.87 -20.85 9.92
N PRO A 266 3.91 -20.24 10.66
CA PRO A 266 3.10 -19.06 10.30
C PRO A 266 3.91 -17.76 10.19
N PRO A 267 3.43 -16.77 9.39
CA PRO A 267 4.14 -15.51 9.19
C PRO A 267 4.08 -14.64 10.46
N GLN A 268 5.24 -14.15 10.89
CA GLN A 268 5.37 -13.28 12.07
C GLN A 268 5.57 -11.82 11.65
N TYR A 269 4.58 -10.96 11.95
CA TYR A 269 4.64 -9.53 11.66
C TYR A 269 5.05 -8.67 12.86
N GLU A 270 5.15 -9.25 14.06
CA GLU A 270 5.72 -8.62 15.26
C GLU A 270 6.77 -9.56 15.88
N PRO A 271 7.87 -9.85 15.13
CA PRO A 271 8.92 -10.72 15.62
C PRO A 271 9.72 -10.05 16.77
N SER A 272 10.26 -10.85 17.70
CA SER A 272 11.21 -10.31 18.69
C SER A 272 12.46 -9.78 17.99
N THR A 273 12.98 -8.63 18.44
CA THR A 273 14.22 -8.03 17.92
C THR A 273 15.44 -8.95 18.07
N GLU A 274 15.42 -9.88 19.02
CA GLU A 274 16.43 -10.93 19.19
C GLU A 274 16.49 -11.91 18.01
N ASN A 275 15.41 -12.00 17.22
CA ASN A 275 15.32 -12.84 16.03
C ASN A 275 15.67 -12.08 14.73
N SER A 276 16.13 -10.84 14.82
CA SER A 276 16.62 -10.15 13.62
C SER A 276 17.86 -10.84 13.06
N ILE A 277 18.08 -10.74 11.75
CA ILE A 277 19.27 -11.29 11.08
C ILE A 277 20.54 -10.78 11.77
N GLY A 278 20.61 -9.49 12.15
CA GLY A 278 21.75 -8.94 12.88
C GLY A 278 21.94 -9.56 14.27
N ALA A 279 20.86 -9.74 15.04
CA ALA A 279 20.94 -10.35 16.37
C ALA A 279 21.32 -11.84 16.29
N LEU A 280 20.75 -12.58 15.36
CA LEU A 280 21.09 -13.99 15.11
C LEU A 280 22.56 -14.14 14.70
N ALA A 281 23.08 -13.26 13.85
CA ALA A 281 24.47 -13.26 13.44
C ALA A 281 25.40 -13.07 14.65
N ARG A 282 25.12 -12.08 15.49
CA ARG A 282 25.88 -11.83 16.73
C ARG A 282 25.87 -13.03 17.68
N THR A 283 24.72 -13.64 17.89
CA THR A 283 24.56 -14.79 18.78
C THR A 283 25.28 -16.03 18.26
N GLN A 284 25.31 -16.23 16.94
CA GLN A 284 25.93 -17.38 16.28
C GLN A 284 27.43 -17.17 16.00
N GLY A 285 27.98 -15.97 16.20
CA GLY A 285 29.36 -15.63 15.82
C GLY A 285 29.61 -15.68 14.32
N ARG A 286 28.58 -15.34 13.51
CA ARG A 286 28.58 -15.37 12.04
C ARG A 286 28.37 -13.95 11.49
N THR A 287 28.55 -13.78 10.18
CA THR A 287 28.17 -12.54 9.51
C THR A 287 26.67 -12.48 9.23
N PRO A 288 26.04 -11.30 9.20
CA PRO A 288 24.63 -11.16 8.82
C PRO A 288 24.33 -11.71 7.42
N GLU A 289 25.27 -11.55 6.49
CA GLU A 289 25.19 -12.09 5.14
C GLU A 289 25.08 -13.62 5.13
N GLU A 290 25.85 -14.30 5.95
CA GLU A 290 25.79 -15.77 6.08
C GLU A 290 24.42 -16.21 6.60
N VAL A 291 23.91 -15.54 7.63
CA VAL A 291 22.59 -15.87 8.22
C VAL A 291 21.48 -15.60 7.22
N ALA A 292 21.50 -14.43 6.58
CA ALA A 292 20.50 -14.06 5.57
C ALA A 292 20.51 -15.04 4.39
N TYR A 293 21.70 -15.43 3.92
CA TYR A 293 21.84 -16.40 2.86
C TYR A 293 21.19 -17.75 3.21
N ASP A 294 21.47 -18.26 4.41
CA ASP A 294 20.94 -19.53 4.87
C ASP A 294 19.40 -19.49 5.01
N VAL A 295 18.86 -18.39 5.57
CA VAL A 295 17.40 -18.18 5.65
C VAL A 295 16.76 -18.19 4.26
N LEU A 296 17.35 -17.51 3.28
CA LEU A 296 16.83 -17.48 1.91
C LEU A 296 16.93 -18.85 1.22
N MET A 297 17.90 -19.68 1.60
CA MET A 297 18.06 -21.03 1.07
C MET A 297 17.17 -22.08 1.76
N GLU A 298 16.49 -21.73 2.85
CA GLU A 298 15.52 -22.61 3.49
C GLU A 298 14.42 -23.05 2.51
N ARG A 299 13.80 -24.19 2.79
CA ARG A 299 12.69 -24.75 1.98
C ARG A 299 13.02 -24.76 0.49
N ASP A 300 14.19 -25.29 0.15
CA ASP A 300 14.69 -25.37 -1.23
C ASP A 300 14.81 -24.01 -1.95
N GLY A 301 15.22 -22.95 -1.22
CA GLY A 301 15.42 -21.61 -1.78
C GLY A 301 14.14 -20.78 -1.89
N THR A 302 13.08 -21.19 -1.20
CA THR A 302 11.86 -20.39 -1.06
C THR A 302 11.75 -19.68 0.30
N GLY A 303 12.85 -19.66 1.07
CA GLY A 303 12.94 -18.88 2.30
C GLY A 303 12.72 -17.41 2.06
N MET A 304 12.12 -16.72 3.04
CA MET A 304 11.80 -15.30 2.95
C MET A 304 12.29 -14.55 4.18
N ILE A 305 12.56 -13.27 4.00
CA ILE A 305 12.93 -12.33 5.05
C ILE A 305 11.94 -11.17 5.02
N LEU A 306 11.37 -10.83 6.17
CA LEU A 306 10.58 -9.61 6.36
C LEU A 306 11.53 -8.46 6.70
N ASN A 307 11.52 -7.41 5.89
CA ASN A 307 12.24 -6.16 6.15
C ASN A 307 11.23 -5.16 6.71
N THR A 308 11.38 -4.77 7.98
CA THR A 308 10.51 -3.76 8.61
C THR A 308 11.12 -2.38 8.41
N LEU A 309 10.46 -1.54 7.61
CA LEU A 309 10.90 -0.18 7.28
C LEU A 309 10.23 0.88 8.14
N GLY A 310 9.02 0.59 8.63
CA GLY A 310 8.23 1.47 9.48
C GLY A 310 7.14 0.73 10.23
N ASN A 311 6.41 1.44 11.09
CA ASN A 311 5.35 0.92 11.96
C ASN A 311 5.82 -0.16 12.96
N PHE A 312 7.12 -0.28 13.17
CA PHE A 312 7.72 -1.25 14.10
C PHE A 312 8.61 -0.52 15.12
N HIS A 313 8.04 0.52 15.72
CA HIS A 313 8.76 1.42 16.63
C HIS A 313 9.33 0.67 17.83
N GLU A 314 10.63 0.83 18.05
CA GLU A 314 11.37 0.10 19.11
C GLU A 314 11.18 -1.43 19.07
N GLY A 315 10.91 -1.99 17.90
CA GLY A 315 10.71 -3.43 17.71
C GLY A 315 9.35 -3.95 18.19
N ARG A 316 8.34 -3.08 18.32
CA ARG A 316 6.99 -3.41 18.77
C ARG A 316 5.91 -2.63 18.00
N LEU A 317 4.68 -3.12 18.08
CA LEU A 317 3.52 -2.48 17.46
C LEU A 317 2.67 -1.67 18.48
N ASP A 318 3.12 -1.45 19.70
CA ASP A 318 2.32 -0.77 20.75
C ASP A 318 1.95 0.66 20.36
N ALA A 319 2.89 1.44 19.81
CA ALA A 319 2.63 2.79 19.31
C ALA A 319 1.57 2.81 18.21
N LEU A 320 1.57 1.79 17.33
CA LEU A 320 0.61 1.64 16.25
C LEU A 320 -0.82 1.40 16.79
N LEU A 321 -0.97 0.67 17.90
CA LEU A 321 -2.27 0.47 18.56
C LEU A 321 -2.86 1.81 19.02
N GLY A 322 -2.04 2.67 19.62
CA GLY A 322 -2.44 4.02 20.04
C GLY A 322 -2.94 4.86 18.86
N LEU A 323 -2.23 4.82 17.73
CA LEU A 323 -2.63 5.48 16.50
C LEU A 323 -3.97 4.97 15.96
N MET A 324 -4.14 3.67 15.86
CA MET A 324 -5.37 3.07 15.33
C MET A 324 -6.59 3.42 16.19
N ARG A 325 -6.42 3.60 17.50
CA ARG A 325 -7.51 3.96 18.43
C ARG A 325 -7.91 5.42 18.38
N ARG A 326 -7.10 6.30 17.81
CA ARG A 326 -7.51 7.68 17.58
C ARG A 326 -8.75 7.71 16.69
N GLU A 327 -9.67 8.62 17.00
CA GLU A 327 -10.93 8.73 16.22
C GLU A 327 -10.75 9.43 14.87
N ASP A 328 -9.64 10.12 14.69
CA ASP A 328 -9.26 10.87 13.49
C ASP A 328 -8.27 10.14 12.58
N THR A 329 -7.93 8.88 12.84
CA THR A 329 -7.15 8.04 11.94
C THR A 329 -8.03 7.07 11.17
N VAL A 330 -7.53 6.57 10.07
CA VAL A 330 -8.20 5.55 9.25
C VAL A 330 -7.21 4.44 8.86
N THR A 331 -7.66 3.19 8.92
CA THR A 331 -6.84 2.08 8.40
C THR A 331 -6.91 2.01 6.89
N GLY A 332 -5.77 1.73 6.26
CA GLY A 332 -5.61 1.66 4.81
C GLY A 332 -4.24 1.13 4.44
N LEU A 333 -3.73 1.56 3.29
CA LEU A 333 -2.38 1.24 2.81
C LEU A 333 -2.16 -0.26 2.57
N GLY A 334 -3.18 -0.94 2.06
CA GLY A 334 -3.09 -2.37 1.72
C GLY A 334 -2.45 -2.65 0.37
N ASP A 335 -2.26 -1.64 -0.46
CA ASP A 335 -1.60 -1.64 -1.76
C ASP A 335 -1.89 -2.88 -2.61
N GLY A 336 -3.17 -3.27 -2.63
CA GLY A 336 -3.63 -4.44 -3.39
C GLY A 336 -3.56 -4.17 -4.88
N GLY A 337 -2.67 -4.86 -5.57
CA GLY A 337 -2.43 -4.67 -7.01
C GLY A 337 -1.23 -3.78 -7.32
N ALA A 338 -0.38 -3.50 -6.34
CA ALA A 338 0.89 -2.80 -6.47
C ALA A 338 2.00 -3.57 -5.75
N HIS A 339 3.26 -3.24 -6.03
CA HIS A 339 4.44 -3.84 -5.40
C HIS A 339 4.43 -5.38 -5.41
N TYR A 340 3.99 -5.95 -6.50
CA TYR A 340 3.62 -7.38 -6.64
C TYR A 340 4.67 -8.37 -6.13
N SER A 341 5.94 -8.06 -6.28
CA SER A 341 7.03 -8.95 -5.87
C SER A 341 7.71 -8.52 -4.57
N ALA A 342 7.14 -7.56 -3.84
CA ALA A 342 7.76 -6.99 -2.65
C ALA A 342 6.87 -7.03 -1.41
N ILE A 343 5.54 -6.95 -1.57
CA ILE A 343 4.59 -6.89 -0.46
C ILE A 343 3.36 -7.78 -0.68
N CYS A 344 2.64 -8.07 0.42
CA CYS A 344 1.32 -8.71 0.41
C CYS A 344 0.36 -8.01 1.38
N ASP A 345 0.42 -6.67 1.42
CA ASP A 345 -0.24 -5.85 2.45
C ASP A 345 -1.76 -5.81 2.33
N ALA A 346 -2.33 -6.16 1.17
CA ALA A 346 -3.77 -6.35 0.99
C ALA A 346 -4.41 -7.35 1.96
N SER A 347 -3.60 -8.21 2.60
CA SER A 347 -4.05 -9.18 3.62
C SER A 347 -4.20 -8.59 5.03
N TYR A 348 -3.90 -7.29 5.24
CA TYR A 348 -3.96 -6.66 6.56
C TYR A 348 -5.33 -6.77 7.26
N PRO A 349 -6.48 -6.83 6.57
CA PRO A 349 -7.75 -7.00 7.26
C PRO A 349 -7.83 -8.32 8.05
N THR A 350 -7.32 -9.42 7.47
CA THR A 350 -7.23 -10.69 8.18
C THR A 350 -6.22 -10.61 9.33
N PHE A 351 -5.05 -9.98 9.11
CA PHE A 351 -4.07 -9.76 10.16
C PHE A 351 -4.65 -8.95 11.33
N MET A 352 -5.46 -7.92 11.09
CA MET A 352 -6.15 -7.20 12.16
C MET A 352 -7.03 -8.11 13.01
N LEU A 353 -7.80 -8.97 12.38
CA LEU A 353 -8.72 -9.86 13.09
C LEU A 353 -8.01 -11.00 13.83
N THR A 354 -6.92 -11.52 13.26
CA THR A 354 -6.13 -12.57 13.93
C THR A 354 -5.21 -11.97 14.98
N TRP A 355 -4.28 -11.10 14.60
CA TRP A 355 -3.24 -10.60 15.49
C TRP A 355 -3.79 -9.65 16.55
N TRP A 356 -4.38 -8.53 16.14
CA TRP A 356 -4.82 -7.50 17.07
C TRP A 356 -5.99 -7.90 17.96
N VAL A 357 -6.85 -8.82 17.53
CA VAL A 357 -8.02 -9.26 18.31
C VAL A 357 -7.72 -10.52 19.11
N ARG A 358 -7.01 -11.51 18.53
CA ARG A 358 -6.90 -12.86 19.11
C ARG A 358 -5.50 -13.23 19.59
N ASP A 359 -4.49 -13.11 18.71
CA ASP A 359 -3.23 -13.84 18.86
C ASP A 359 -2.10 -13.03 19.51
N ARG A 360 -2.19 -11.70 19.53
CA ARG A 360 -1.15 -10.84 20.05
C ARG A 360 -0.93 -11.03 21.56
N ASP A 361 0.34 -11.15 21.96
CA ASP A 361 0.75 -11.04 23.35
C ASP A 361 0.80 -9.55 23.77
N GLY A 362 0.10 -9.18 24.83
CA GLY A 362 -0.02 -7.80 25.29
C GLY A 362 -1.40 -7.21 25.02
N GLU A 363 -1.45 -5.88 24.83
CA GLU A 363 -2.71 -5.19 24.63
C GLU A 363 -3.34 -5.51 23.27
N ARG A 364 -4.64 -5.80 23.28
CA ARG A 364 -5.44 -6.20 22.10
C ARG A 364 -6.59 -5.24 21.86
N MET A 365 -7.16 -5.33 20.67
CA MET A 365 -8.43 -4.70 20.32
C MET A 365 -9.61 -5.64 20.64
N SER A 366 -10.76 -5.07 20.92
CA SER A 366 -12.01 -5.81 20.80
C SER A 366 -12.34 -6.08 19.33
N LEU A 367 -13.08 -7.15 19.06
CA LEU A 367 -13.54 -7.44 17.70
C LEU A 367 -14.35 -6.28 17.10
N ALA A 368 -15.17 -5.60 17.91
CA ALA A 368 -15.98 -4.46 17.49
C ALA A 368 -15.10 -3.26 17.06
N GLU A 369 -14.01 -2.96 17.79
CA GLU A 369 -13.05 -1.92 17.40
C GLU A 369 -12.41 -2.25 16.04
N ALA A 370 -11.88 -3.47 15.88
CA ALA A 370 -11.25 -3.90 14.65
C ALA A 370 -12.22 -3.84 13.45
N VAL A 371 -13.44 -4.34 13.60
CA VAL A 371 -14.46 -4.30 12.54
C VAL A 371 -14.85 -2.86 12.19
N LYS A 372 -15.00 -1.96 13.17
CA LYS A 372 -15.26 -0.53 12.90
C LYS A 372 -14.15 0.09 12.05
N MET A 373 -12.90 -0.24 12.34
CA MET A 373 -11.72 0.28 11.62
C MET A 373 -11.62 -0.27 10.19
N LEU A 374 -12.08 -1.49 9.97
CA LEU A 374 -12.06 -2.13 8.65
C LEU A 374 -13.29 -1.81 7.78
N SER A 375 -14.33 -1.21 8.34
CA SER A 375 -15.61 -1.06 7.64
C SER A 375 -16.18 0.36 7.70
N SER A 376 -16.87 0.73 8.78
CA SER A 376 -17.63 1.98 8.83
C SER A 376 -16.76 3.23 8.86
N ARG A 377 -15.55 3.16 9.44
CA ARG A 377 -14.64 4.31 9.50
C ARG A 377 -14.08 4.66 8.11
N PRO A 378 -13.44 3.74 7.36
CA PRO A 378 -12.95 4.05 6.00
C PRO A 378 -14.10 4.39 5.04
N ALA A 379 -15.25 3.73 5.13
CA ALA A 379 -16.42 4.06 4.30
C ALA A 379 -16.84 5.53 4.47
N ARG A 380 -16.90 6.02 5.72
CA ARG A 380 -17.24 7.43 6.02
C ARG A 380 -16.22 8.40 5.43
N VAL A 381 -14.92 8.10 5.56
CA VAL A 381 -13.85 9.00 5.09
C VAL A 381 -13.93 9.24 3.58
N VAL A 382 -14.27 8.20 2.83
CA VAL A 382 -14.39 8.28 1.36
C VAL A 382 -15.83 8.53 0.86
N GLY A 383 -16.76 8.87 1.75
CA GLY A 383 -18.13 9.25 1.39
C GLY A 383 -19.02 8.09 0.95
N LEU A 384 -18.75 6.86 1.36
CA LEU A 384 -19.56 5.68 1.09
C LEU A 384 -20.51 5.40 2.26
N GLU A 385 -21.58 6.19 2.38
CA GLU A 385 -22.51 6.15 3.52
C GLU A 385 -23.55 5.03 3.42
N ASP A 386 -23.53 4.23 2.36
CA ASP A 386 -24.44 3.10 2.14
C ASP A 386 -23.89 1.75 2.63
N ARG A 387 -22.70 1.72 3.22
CA ARG A 387 -21.99 0.49 3.61
C ARG A 387 -21.21 0.64 4.92
N GLY A 388 -20.58 -0.45 5.39
CA GLY A 388 -19.79 -0.48 6.61
C GLY A 388 -20.61 -0.76 7.89
N LEU A 389 -21.92 -0.89 7.80
CA LEU A 389 -22.82 -1.23 8.90
C LEU A 389 -23.84 -2.29 8.46
N LEU A 390 -24.19 -3.20 9.36
CA LEU A 390 -25.33 -4.12 9.18
C LEU A 390 -26.62 -3.39 9.59
N ARG A 391 -27.25 -2.74 8.62
CA ARG A 391 -28.44 -1.92 8.83
C ARG A 391 -29.37 -2.00 7.62
N ALA A 392 -30.68 -1.99 7.86
CA ALA A 392 -31.66 -1.89 6.77
C ALA A 392 -31.43 -0.66 5.90
N GLY A 393 -31.48 -0.82 4.58
CA GLY A 393 -31.18 0.23 3.59
C GLY A 393 -29.70 0.33 3.21
N TYR A 394 -28.81 -0.36 3.93
CA TYR A 394 -27.39 -0.45 3.59
C TYR A 394 -27.12 -1.57 2.59
N LYS A 395 -26.06 -1.44 1.83
CA LYS A 395 -25.59 -2.45 0.88
C LYS A 395 -25.25 -3.75 1.63
N ALA A 396 -25.70 -4.87 1.10
CA ALA A 396 -25.46 -6.18 1.71
C ALA A 396 -24.07 -6.73 1.33
N ASP A 397 -23.01 -6.05 1.81
CA ASP A 397 -21.61 -6.48 1.72
C ASP A 397 -21.19 -6.94 3.13
N LEU A 398 -20.94 -8.24 3.30
CA LEU A 398 -20.65 -8.80 4.62
C LEU A 398 -19.76 -10.05 4.54
N ASN A 399 -19.05 -10.32 5.64
CA ASN A 399 -18.31 -11.55 5.86
C ASN A 399 -18.89 -12.33 7.02
N VAL A 400 -19.03 -13.64 6.84
CA VAL A 400 -19.30 -14.60 7.92
C VAL A 400 -18.00 -15.28 8.26
N ILE A 401 -17.47 -15.03 9.44
CA ILE A 401 -16.11 -15.40 9.84
C ILE A 401 -16.15 -16.35 11.05
N ASP A 402 -15.41 -17.45 10.96
CA ASP A 402 -15.10 -18.32 12.08
C ASP A 402 -13.80 -17.79 12.72
N ILE A 403 -13.95 -16.92 13.72
CA ILE A 403 -12.81 -16.18 14.30
C ILE A 403 -11.78 -17.12 14.94
N ASP A 404 -12.22 -18.26 15.49
CA ASP A 404 -11.33 -19.21 16.14
C ASP A 404 -10.48 -20.00 15.13
N ARG A 405 -10.97 -20.15 13.90
CA ARG A 405 -10.29 -20.81 12.80
C ARG A 405 -9.67 -19.85 11.78
N LEU A 406 -9.91 -18.56 11.95
CA LEU A 406 -9.36 -17.57 11.04
C LEU A 406 -7.84 -17.63 11.08
N THR A 407 -7.23 -17.85 9.91
CA THR A 407 -5.78 -18.02 9.77
C THR A 407 -5.29 -17.22 8.56
N LEU A 408 -4.24 -16.46 8.76
CA LEU A 408 -3.47 -15.84 7.68
C LEU A 408 -2.28 -16.75 7.37
N HIS A 409 -2.22 -17.29 6.16
CA HIS A 409 -1.16 -18.21 5.73
C HIS A 409 0.12 -17.46 5.35
N ALA A 410 1.24 -18.17 5.32
CA ALA A 410 2.48 -17.61 4.79
C ALA A 410 2.31 -17.23 3.31
N PRO A 411 2.94 -16.13 2.85
CA PRO A 411 2.90 -15.78 1.45
C PRO A 411 3.69 -16.78 0.60
N VAL A 412 3.26 -16.92 -0.66
CA VAL A 412 3.92 -17.74 -1.66
C VAL A 412 4.12 -16.95 -2.95
N VAL A 413 5.15 -17.25 -3.72
CA VAL A 413 5.33 -16.66 -5.04
C VAL A 413 4.48 -17.42 -6.04
N ARG A 414 3.65 -16.71 -6.81
CA ARG A 414 2.87 -17.24 -7.93
C ARG A 414 3.25 -16.57 -9.23
N HIS A 415 3.13 -17.31 -10.33
CA HIS A 415 3.35 -16.85 -11.70
C HIS A 415 2.04 -16.92 -12.49
N ASP A 416 1.01 -16.20 -12.01
CA ASP A 416 -0.35 -16.23 -12.53
C ASP A 416 -0.83 -14.88 -13.10
N LEU A 417 0.07 -13.91 -13.22
CA LEU A 417 -0.20 -12.66 -13.90
C LEU A 417 -0.01 -12.78 -15.43
N PRO A 418 -0.60 -11.88 -16.23
CA PRO A 418 -0.36 -11.81 -17.67
C PRO A 418 1.14 -11.89 -18.02
N GLY A 419 1.49 -12.52 -19.13
CA GLY A 419 2.88 -12.74 -19.54
C GLY A 419 3.69 -13.62 -18.58
N GLY A 420 3.05 -14.37 -17.67
CA GLY A 420 3.74 -15.19 -16.67
C GLY A 420 4.36 -14.34 -15.54
N GLY A 421 3.91 -13.11 -15.38
CA GLY A 421 4.38 -12.20 -14.30
C GLY A 421 4.17 -12.81 -12.93
N ARG A 422 5.13 -12.55 -12.03
CA ARG A 422 5.12 -13.08 -10.66
C ARG A 422 4.45 -12.10 -9.69
N ARG A 423 3.90 -12.64 -8.62
CA ARG A 423 3.42 -11.88 -7.46
C ARG A 423 3.55 -12.66 -6.16
N LEU A 424 3.60 -11.95 -5.04
CA LEU A 424 3.32 -12.54 -3.74
C LEU A 424 1.82 -12.74 -3.59
N ASP A 425 1.42 -13.95 -3.22
CA ASP A 425 0.05 -14.32 -2.92
C ASP A 425 -0.04 -14.75 -1.46
N GLN A 426 -0.90 -14.08 -0.69
CA GLN A 426 -1.12 -14.43 0.71
C GLN A 426 -2.59 -14.74 0.93
N THR A 427 -2.89 -15.99 1.16
CA THR A 427 -4.26 -16.49 1.37
C THR A 427 -4.63 -16.52 2.84
N ALA A 428 -5.94 -16.58 3.08
CA ALA A 428 -6.50 -16.77 4.41
C ALA A 428 -7.55 -17.90 4.39
N SER A 429 -7.79 -18.51 5.53
CA SER A 429 -8.88 -19.48 5.76
C SER A 429 -9.67 -19.12 7.01
N GLY A 430 -10.92 -19.59 7.08
CA GLY A 430 -11.86 -19.28 8.17
C GLY A 430 -12.99 -18.33 7.75
N TYR A 431 -13.06 -17.94 6.48
CA TYR A 431 -14.20 -17.19 5.92
C TYR A 431 -15.27 -18.17 5.44
N ARG A 432 -16.34 -18.33 6.25
CA ARG A 432 -17.48 -19.20 5.91
C ARG A 432 -18.26 -18.68 4.71
N ALA A 433 -18.42 -17.36 4.61
CA ALA A 433 -18.97 -16.73 3.42
C ALA A 433 -18.48 -15.29 3.29
N THR A 434 -18.25 -14.86 2.06
CA THR A 434 -18.12 -13.46 1.68
C THR A 434 -19.27 -13.12 0.72
N VAL A 435 -20.00 -12.08 1.05
CA VAL A 435 -21.20 -11.65 0.33
C VAL A 435 -20.98 -10.23 -0.17
N ILE A 436 -21.27 -10.01 -1.44
CA ILE A 436 -21.25 -8.68 -2.08
C ILE A 436 -22.60 -8.45 -2.75
N SER A 437 -23.23 -7.32 -2.46
CA SER A 437 -24.58 -6.99 -2.98
C SER A 437 -25.59 -8.11 -2.75
N GLY A 438 -25.52 -8.81 -1.62
CA GLY A 438 -26.41 -9.94 -1.28
C GLY A 438 -26.06 -11.26 -1.98
N GLN A 439 -24.99 -11.32 -2.76
CA GLN A 439 -24.57 -12.53 -3.49
C GLN A 439 -23.31 -13.13 -2.88
N VAL A 440 -23.31 -14.44 -2.64
CA VAL A 440 -22.17 -15.15 -2.06
C VAL A 440 -21.08 -15.34 -3.10
N ILE A 441 -19.98 -14.56 -2.99
CA ILE A 441 -18.81 -14.64 -3.89
C ILE A 441 -17.75 -15.65 -3.41
N ARG A 442 -17.73 -15.97 -2.11
CA ARG A 442 -16.92 -17.04 -1.51
C ARG A 442 -17.74 -17.84 -0.52
N ARG A 443 -17.50 -19.16 -0.47
CA ARG A 443 -18.09 -20.08 0.48
C ARG A 443 -17.01 -21.04 1.00
N ASP A 444 -16.87 -21.13 2.33
CA ASP A 444 -15.85 -21.96 2.98
C ASP A 444 -14.46 -21.77 2.31
N ASP A 445 -14.03 -20.51 2.25
CA ASP A 445 -12.75 -20.05 1.66
C ASP A 445 -12.61 -20.22 0.14
N GLN A 446 -13.55 -20.89 -0.54
CA GLN A 446 -13.50 -21.13 -1.98
C GLN A 446 -14.29 -20.09 -2.77
N PRO A 447 -13.74 -19.56 -3.89
CA PRO A 447 -14.45 -18.63 -4.74
C PRO A 447 -15.62 -19.29 -5.45
N THR A 448 -16.71 -18.53 -5.65
CA THR A 448 -17.82 -18.92 -6.55
C THR A 448 -17.61 -18.32 -7.93
N ALA A 449 -18.50 -18.65 -8.87
CA ALA A 449 -18.50 -18.05 -10.21
C ALA A 449 -19.11 -16.64 -10.25
N LEU A 450 -19.70 -16.16 -9.15
CA LEU A 450 -20.42 -14.88 -9.12
C LEU A 450 -19.46 -13.69 -9.12
N ARG A 451 -19.81 -12.64 -9.85
CA ARG A 451 -19.03 -11.41 -10.02
C ARG A 451 -19.95 -10.18 -9.91
N PRO A 452 -20.55 -9.95 -8.71
CA PRO A 452 -21.53 -8.87 -8.52
C PRO A 452 -20.90 -7.50 -8.28
N GLY A 453 -19.58 -7.42 -8.17
CA GLY A 453 -18.85 -6.18 -7.90
C GLY A 453 -19.02 -5.14 -9.00
N GLN A 454 -19.05 -3.88 -8.63
CA GLN A 454 -19.29 -2.75 -9.52
C GLN A 454 -18.21 -1.68 -9.37
N VAL A 455 -18.11 -0.79 -10.35
CA VAL A 455 -17.40 0.48 -10.20
C VAL A 455 -18.32 1.43 -9.44
N VAL A 456 -17.91 1.82 -8.25
CA VAL A 456 -18.63 2.80 -7.42
C VAL A 456 -18.28 4.19 -7.93
N ARG A 457 -19.29 4.94 -8.34
CA ARG A 457 -19.12 6.29 -8.89
C ARG A 457 -19.65 7.34 -7.92
N GLY A 458 -18.73 8.17 -7.42
CA GLY A 458 -19.04 9.24 -6.50
C GLY A 458 -19.50 8.76 -5.11
N MET A 459 -20.00 9.70 -4.32
CA MET A 459 -20.53 9.42 -2.99
C MET A 459 -21.77 8.52 -3.05
N GLN A 460 -21.89 7.60 -2.11
CA GLN A 460 -23.05 6.72 -1.98
C GLN A 460 -23.83 7.05 -0.71
N LYS A 461 -25.16 7.02 -0.79
CA LYS A 461 -26.05 7.21 0.35
C LYS A 461 -26.91 5.96 0.57
N ALA A 462 -27.13 5.63 1.84
CA ALA A 462 -28.06 4.56 2.19
C ALA A 462 -29.45 4.82 1.60
N ARG A 463 -30.08 3.78 1.09
CA ARG A 463 -31.49 3.88 0.70
C ARG A 463 -32.33 4.05 1.94
N VAL A 464 -33.22 5.03 1.94
CA VAL A 464 -34.24 5.13 3.01
C VAL A 464 -35.09 3.89 2.88
N ALA A 465 -35.02 2.99 3.87
CA ALA A 465 -35.94 1.87 3.93
C ALA A 465 -37.34 2.46 4.14
N GLU A 466 -38.19 2.40 3.12
CA GLU A 466 -39.62 2.54 3.35
C GLU A 466 -40.00 1.41 4.32
N MET A 467 -40.43 1.79 5.53
CA MET A 467 -40.96 0.81 6.49
C MET A 467 -42.21 0.22 5.86
N LEU A 468 -42.10 -1.03 5.40
CA LEU A 468 -43.22 -1.88 5.06
C LEU A 468 -44.01 -2.23 6.30
#